data_d71a0a494566fa3b22b0e20bc274d8df
#
_entry.id   d71a0a494566fa3b22b0e20bc274d8df
#
_cell.length_a   1.000
_cell.length_b   1.000
_cell.length_c   1.000
_cell.angle_alpha   90.00
_cell.angle_beta   90.00
_cell.angle_gamma   90.00
#
_symmetry.space_group_name_H-M   'P 1'
#
loop_
_entity.id
_entity.type
_entity.pdbx_description
1 polymer ?
#
loop_
_entity_poly.entity_id
_entity_poly.type
_entity_poly.pdbx_seq_one_letter_code
_entity_poly.pdbx_strand_id
1 'polypeptide(L)'
;VTMIHAGQEWARSKKTWDEAAQKYFFNHDSYNRDDSTNYLNFDELDLNSDLYEYYKTLINIRLANKSLRSSSAESIHFKVYHDPLHITFSIDGASTSSPYDYFISINCNRSVDHEIVLPEGTWEVLITHSLKNSSETIQNSYLVEKSSGILMRRLRDTSN
;
A
#
# COMPACT_ATOMS: atom_id res chain seq x y z
N VAL A 1 -6.18 13.83 0.47
CA VAL A 1 -5.90 13.55 1.90
C VAL A 1 -6.09 12.06 2.12
N THR A 2 -5.06 11.39 2.64
CA THR A 2 -5.16 9.98 3.03
C THR A 2 -5.86 9.89 4.38
N MET A 3 -6.85 9.02 4.50
CA MET A 3 -7.59 8.77 5.73
C MET A 3 -7.50 7.29 6.07
N ILE A 4 -7.16 6.98 7.31
CA ILE A 4 -7.12 5.63 7.87
C ILE A 4 -8.13 5.58 9.00
N HIS A 5 -9.01 4.59 9.00
CA HIS A 5 -9.94 4.37 10.09
C HIS A 5 -9.16 3.87 11.33
N ALA A 6 -9.46 4.42 12.50
CA ALA A 6 -8.75 4.05 13.73
C ALA A 6 -8.79 2.53 13.98
N GLY A 7 -7.61 1.94 14.13
CA GLY A 7 -7.41 0.50 14.30
C GLY A 7 -7.32 -0.30 12.98
N GLN A 8 -7.47 0.33 11.82
CA GLN A 8 -7.29 -0.35 10.54
C GLN A 8 -5.86 -0.86 10.37
N GLU A 9 -4.88 -0.17 10.93
CA GLU A 9 -3.46 -0.47 10.89
C GLU A 9 -3.06 -1.74 11.66
N TRP A 10 -3.96 -2.28 12.48
CA TRP A 10 -3.79 -3.59 13.13
C TRP A 10 -5.00 -4.52 12.94
N ALA A 11 -5.77 -4.31 11.87
CA ALA A 11 -6.93 -5.12 11.50
C ALA A 11 -8.00 -5.21 12.61
N ARG A 12 -8.23 -4.10 13.35
CA ARG A 12 -9.27 -4.02 14.36
C ARG A 12 -10.58 -4.63 13.86
N SER A 13 -11.18 -5.48 14.65
CA SER A 13 -12.49 -6.07 14.38
C SER A 13 -13.61 -5.37 15.15
N LYS A 14 -14.79 -5.21 14.52
CA LYS A 14 -16.01 -4.72 15.16
C LYS A 14 -16.94 -5.90 15.44
N LYS A 15 -16.57 -6.69 16.45
CA LYS A 15 -17.35 -7.86 16.87
C LYS A 15 -18.48 -7.45 17.80
N THR A 16 -19.69 -7.90 17.48
CA THR A 16 -20.87 -7.79 18.34
C THR A 16 -21.35 -9.18 18.71
N TRP A 17 -21.67 -9.38 19.98
CA TRP A 17 -22.29 -10.62 20.45
C TRP A 17 -23.79 -10.61 20.14
N ASP A 18 -24.29 -11.70 19.56
CA ASP A 18 -25.71 -11.95 19.32
C ASP A 18 -26.21 -12.98 20.32
N GLU A 19 -27.00 -12.53 21.31
CA GLU A 19 -27.55 -13.39 22.36
C GLU A 19 -28.49 -14.45 21.81
N ALA A 20 -29.26 -14.15 20.78
CA ALA A 20 -30.20 -15.09 20.20
C ALA A 20 -29.50 -16.19 19.40
N ALA A 21 -28.46 -15.83 18.67
CA ALA A 21 -27.68 -16.77 17.87
C ALA A 21 -26.50 -17.38 18.64
N GLN A 22 -26.21 -16.93 19.87
CA GLN A 22 -25.07 -17.35 20.71
C GLN A 22 -23.72 -17.35 19.95
N LYS A 23 -23.48 -16.29 19.17
CA LYS A 23 -22.27 -16.15 18.36
C LYS A 23 -21.88 -14.68 18.16
N TYR A 24 -20.62 -14.47 17.80
CA TYR A 24 -20.15 -13.17 17.31
C TYR A 24 -20.45 -13.01 15.83
N PHE A 25 -20.79 -11.77 15.45
CA PHE A 25 -20.83 -11.32 14.06
C PHE A 25 -20.08 -10.01 13.90
N PHE A 26 -19.64 -9.70 12.68
CA PHE A 26 -19.01 -8.41 12.38
C PHE A 26 -20.07 -7.38 12.06
N ASN A 27 -20.05 -6.29 12.82
CA ASN A 27 -21.02 -5.20 12.64
C ASN A 27 -20.45 -4.15 11.69
N HIS A 28 -21.09 -3.97 10.55
CA HIS A 28 -20.72 -2.98 9.54
C HIS A 28 -21.54 -1.70 9.64
N ASP A 29 -22.53 -1.65 10.52
CA ASP A 29 -23.38 -0.47 10.79
C ASP A 29 -23.39 -0.17 12.29
N SER A 30 -22.23 0.32 12.79
CA SER A 30 -22.03 0.56 14.23
C SER A 30 -21.85 2.02 14.58
N TYR A 31 -22.20 2.95 13.67
CA TYR A 31 -21.92 4.38 13.83
C TYR A 31 -22.54 5.02 15.08
N ASN A 32 -23.67 4.50 15.54
CA ASN A 32 -24.43 4.98 16.70
C ASN A 32 -24.21 4.13 17.97
N ARG A 33 -23.25 3.21 17.97
CA ARG A 33 -22.97 2.36 19.13
C ARG A 33 -21.88 3.00 20.01
N ASP A 34 -22.16 3.00 21.32
CA ASP A 34 -21.22 3.38 22.37
C ASP A 34 -21.00 2.19 23.31
N ASP A 35 -20.49 1.10 22.72
CA ASP A 35 -20.23 -0.17 23.38
C ASP A 35 -18.93 -0.82 22.87
N SER A 36 -18.64 -2.02 23.35
CA SER A 36 -17.42 -2.79 22.99
C SER A 36 -17.24 -3.01 21.48
N THR A 37 -18.31 -2.90 20.66
CA THR A 37 -18.22 -3.00 19.19
C THR A 37 -17.32 -1.91 18.61
N ASN A 38 -17.37 -0.69 19.20
CA ASN A 38 -16.61 0.45 18.72
C ASN A 38 -15.32 0.73 19.53
N TYR A 39 -15.05 -0.01 20.60
CA TYR A 39 -13.82 0.17 21.37
C TYR A 39 -12.59 -0.19 20.54
N LEU A 40 -11.50 0.52 20.76
CA LEU A 40 -10.20 0.16 20.24
C LEU A 40 -9.59 -0.90 21.14
N ASN A 41 -9.60 -2.15 20.68
CA ASN A 41 -8.95 -3.22 21.39
C ASN A 41 -7.47 -3.29 21.01
N PHE A 42 -6.60 -2.84 21.89
CA PHE A 42 -5.15 -2.83 21.67
C PHE A 42 -4.50 -4.21 21.80
N ASP A 43 -5.19 -5.20 22.40
CA ASP A 43 -4.70 -6.59 22.42
C ASP A 43 -4.64 -7.17 20.99
N GLU A 44 -5.48 -6.70 20.08
CA GLU A 44 -5.45 -7.08 18.67
C GLU A 44 -4.19 -6.53 17.93
N LEU A 45 -3.56 -5.47 18.45
CA LEU A 45 -2.32 -4.94 17.91
C LEU A 45 -1.16 -5.94 18.08
N ASP A 46 -1.05 -6.57 19.24
CA ASP A 46 0.00 -7.57 19.48
C ASP A 46 -0.14 -8.77 18.53
N LEU A 47 -1.40 -9.17 18.24
CA LEU A 47 -1.70 -10.26 17.32
C LEU A 47 -1.40 -9.91 15.85
N ASN A 48 -1.44 -8.64 15.50
CA ASN A 48 -1.28 -8.13 14.12
C ASN A 48 -0.12 -7.11 14.02
N SER A 49 0.91 -7.29 14.83
CA SER A 49 2.06 -6.39 14.89
C SER A 49 2.76 -6.21 13.54
N ASP A 50 2.85 -7.27 12.73
CA ASP A 50 3.44 -7.22 11.40
C ASP A 50 2.68 -6.27 10.46
N LEU A 51 1.34 -6.29 10.51
CA LEU A 51 0.51 -5.37 9.75
C LEU A 51 0.71 -3.93 10.22
N TYR A 52 0.77 -3.70 11.53
CA TYR A 52 1.04 -2.39 12.11
C TYR A 52 2.40 -1.84 11.65
N GLU A 53 3.47 -2.62 11.72
CA GLU A 53 4.80 -2.21 11.26
C GLU A 53 4.83 -1.98 9.75
N TYR A 54 4.04 -2.73 8.96
CA TYR A 54 3.88 -2.49 7.54
C TYR A 54 3.24 -1.11 7.25
N TYR A 55 2.14 -0.76 7.93
CA TYR A 55 1.51 0.57 7.83
C TYR A 55 2.48 1.69 8.24
N LYS A 56 3.18 1.52 9.35
CA LYS A 56 4.19 2.46 9.83
C LYS A 56 5.30 2.67 8.81
N THR A 57 5.77 1.62 8.17
CA THR A 57 6.79 1.68 7.12
C THR A 57 6.26 2.43 5.90
N LEU A 58 5.06 2.14 5.41
CA LEU A 58 4.44 2.87 4.30
C LEU A 58 4.27 4.37 4.61
N ILE A 59 3.86 4.71 5.82
CA ILE A 59 3.72 6.10 6.27
C ILE A 59 5.09 6.80 6.25
N ASN A 60 6.12 6.16 6.78
CA ASN A 60 7.48 6.71 6.80
C ASN A 60 8.04 6.91 5.39
N ILE A 61 7.86 5.94 4.49
CA ILE A 61 8.24 6.08 3.07
C ILE A 61 7.51 7.28 2.45
N ARG A 62 6.20 7.40 2.67
CA ARG A 62 5.41 8.52 2.14
C ARG A 62 5.86 9.88 2.70
N LEU A 63 6.18 9.95 4.00
CA LEU A 63 6.66 11.19 4.64
C LEU A 63 8.05 11.59 4.15
N ALA A 64 8.95 10.63 3.95
CA ALA A 64 10.30 10.86 3.45
C ALA A 64 10.32 11.27 1.97
N ASN A 65 9.30 10.91 1.18
CA ASN A 65 9.28 11.10 -0.26
C ASN A 65 8.13 12.05 -0.67
N LYS A 66 8.47 13.32 -0.90
CA LYS A 66 7.50 14.39 -1.21
C LYS A 66 6.61 14.04 -2.41
N SER A 67 7.15 13.43 -3.46
CA SER A 67 6.38 13.06 -4.66
C SER A 67 5.24 12.09 -4.37
N LEU A 68 5.34 11.23 -3.36
CA LEU A 68 4.27 10.31 -2.98
C LEU A 68 3.06 11.00 -2.31
N ARG A 69 3.11 12.31 -2.07
CA ARG A 69 2.06 13.06 -1.38
C ARG A 69 1.68 14.41 -1.99
N SER A 70 2.50 14.93 -2.90
CA SER A 70 2.37 16.30 -3.39
C SER A 70 2.60 16.43 -4.90
N SER A 71 2.71 15.33 -5.65
CA SER A 71 2.78 15.36 -7.10
C SER A 71 1.47 15.87 -7.69
N SER A 72 1.58 16.59 -8.80
CA SER A 72 0.42 17.00 -9.60
C SER A 72 -0.18 15.79 -10.33
N ALA A 73 -1.43 15.88 -10.75
CA ALA A 73 -2.10 14.81 -11.49
C ALA A 73 -1.39 14.50 -12.82
N GLU A 74 -0.83 15.52 -13.46
CA GLU A 74 -0.11 15.40 -14.74
C GLU A 74 1.21 14.62 -14.61
N SER A 75 1.75 14.52 -13.39
CA SER A 75 2.97 13.76 -13.08
C SER A 75 2.71 12.28 -12.80
N ILE A 76 1.45 11.85 -12.78
CA ILE A 76 1.05 10.48 -12.50
C ILE A 76 0.61 9.81 -13.79
N HIS A 77 1.32 8.77 -14.21
CA HIS A 77 1.11 8.10 -15.48
C HIS A 77 0.68 6.66 -15.25
N PHE A 78 -0.59 6.37 -15.49
CA PHE A 78 -1.15 5.04 -15.37
C PHE A 78 -0.78 4.18 -16.58
N LYS A 79 -0.42 2.92 -16.31
CA LYS A 79 -0.27 1.88 -17.31
C LYS A 79 -1.47 0.94 -17.22
N VAL A 80 -2.20 0.81 -18.31
CA VAL A 80 -3.39 -0.04 -18.38
C VAL A 80 -2.97 -1.46 -18.73
N TYR A 81 -3.41 -2.42 -17.93
CA TYR A 81 -3.30 -3.86 -18.20
C TYR A 81 -4.69 -4.43 -18.47
N HIS A 82 -4.74 -5.62 -19.08
CA HIS A 82 -6.02 -6.29 -19.38
C HIS A 82 -6.73 -6.80 -18.12
N ASP A 83 -6.00 -7.03 -17.02
CA ASP A 83 -6.60 -7.43 -15.75
C ASP A 83 -7.10 -6.20 -14.99
N PRO A 84 -8.43 -6.07 -14.76
CA PRO A 84 -8.99 -4.94 -14.02
C PRO A 84 -8.61 -4.92 -12.53
N LEU A 85 -8.04 -6.02 -12.02
CA LEU A 85 -7.57 -6.13 -10.63
C LEU A 85 -6.09 -5.78 -10.48
N HIS A 86 -5.45 -5.29 -11.55
CA HIS A 86 -4.05 -4.90 -11.55
C HIS A 86 -3.91 -3.41 -11.89
N ILE A 87 -3.32 -2.66 -10.97
CA ILE A 87 -3.05 -1.21 -11.14
C ILE A 87 -1.55 -0.98 -11.13
N THR A 88 -1.07 -0.29 -12.16
CA THR A 88 0.32 0.15 -12.24
C THR A 88 0.38 1.61 -12.67
N PHE A 89 1.23 2.38 -12.02
CA PHE A 89 1.48 3.77 -12.37
C PHE A 89 2.89 4.22 -11.97
N SER A 90 3.39 5.22 -12.67
CA SER A 90 4.61 5.94 -12.31
C SER A 90 4.31 7.37 -11.86
N ILE A 91 5.21 7.92 -11.07
CA ILE A 91 5.18 9.32 -10.63
C ILE A 91 6.48 9.97 -11.03
N ASP A 92 6.39 11.01 -11.88
CA ASP A 92 7.53 11.85 -12.19
C ASP A 92 7.84 12.77 -11.00
N GLY A 93 9.05 12.67 -10.49
CA GLY A 93 9.50 13.47 -9.35
C GLY A 93 9.77 14.93 -9.66
N ALA A 94 9.83 15.34 -10.94
CA ALA A 94 10.16 16.70 -11.36
C ALA A 94 9.22 17.74 -10.74
N SER A 95 7.92 17.44 -10.72
CA SER A 95 6.89 18.34 -10.19
C SER A 95 7.07 18.72 -8.72
N THR A 96 7.83 17.95 -7.97
CA THR A 96 8.11 18.18 -6.55
C THR A 96 9.58 18.49 -6.28
N SER A 97 10.40 18.63 -7.31
CA SER A 97 11.86 18.74 -7.24
C SER A 97 12.51 17.54 -6.54
N SER A 98 11.89 16.37 -6.66
CA SER A 98 12.47 15.12 -6.15
C SER A 98 13.60 14.65 -7.07
N PRO A 99 14.72 14.14 -6.52
CA PRO A 99 15.74 13.48 -7.33
C PRO A 99 15.31 12.10 -7.86
N TYR A 100 14.13 11.61 -7.46
CA TYR A 100 13.65 10.28 -7.79
C TYR A 100 12.33 10.31 -8.54
N ASP A 101 12.17 9.39 -9.51
CA ASP A 101 10.89 8.92 -10.02
C ASP A 101 10.45 7.69 -9.24
N TYR A 102 9.14 7.44 -9.23
CA TYR A 102 8.54 6.30 -8.50
C TYR A 102 7.74 5.43 -9.44
N PHE A 103 7.71 4.15 -9.14
CA PHE A 103 6.91 3.15 -9.85
C PHE A 103 6.17 2.29 -8.84
N ILE A 104 4.87 2.19 -9.01
CA ILE A 104 3.96 1.48 -8.12
C ILE A 104 3.18 0.45 -8.93
N SER A 105 3.12 -0.76 -8.43
CA SER A 105 2.26 -1.80 -9.00
C SER A 105 1.54 -2.54 -7.89
N ILE A 106 0.23 -2.72 -8.03
CA ILE A 106 -0.64 -3.38 -7.06
C ILE A 106 -1.45 -4.43 -7.82
N ASN A 107 -1.29 -5.68 -7.42
CA ASN A 107 -2.01 -6.82 -7.94
C ASN A 107 -3.04 -7.30 -6.91
N CYS A 108 -4.31 -6.94 -7.10
CA CYS A 108 -5.42 -7.39 -6.27
C CYS A 108 -6.00 -8.73 -6.71
N ASN A 109 -5.47 -9.35 -7.79
CA ASN A 109 -5.89 -10.68 -8.23
C ASN A 109 -5.42 -11.72 -7.21
N ARG A 110 -6.30 -12.64 -6.83
CA ARG A 110 -6.02 -13.70 -5.84
C ARG A 110 -5.45 -14.98 -6.44
N SER A 111 -5.40 -15.06 -7.76
CA SER A 111 -5.10 -16.31 -8.48
C SER A 111 -3.96 -16.20 -9.47
N VAL A 112 -3.67 -14.99 -9.96
CA VAL A 112 -2.75 -14.76 -11.08
C VAL A 112 -1.66 -13.79 -10.67
N ASP A 113 -0.41 -14.16 -10.91
CA ASP A 113 0.75 -13.28 -10.82
C ASP A 113 0.87 -12.47 -12.12
N HIS A 114 1.37 -11.24 -12.05
CA HIS A 114 1.53 -10.37 -13.22
C HIS A 114 2.96 -9.95 -13.41
N GLU A 115 3.52 -10.25 -14.58
CA GLU A 115 4.79 -9.66 -14.99
C GLU A 115 4.56 -8.22 -15.47
N ILE A 116 5.29 -7.28 -14.88
CA ILE A 116 5.31 -5.87 -15.27
C ILE A 116 6.62 -5.53 -15.96
N VAL A 117 6.53 -4.73 -17.02
CA VAL A 117 7.71 -4.17 -17.69
C VAL A 117 8.00 -2.80 -17.08
N LEU A 118 9.22 -2.65 -16.57
CA LEU A 118 9.69 -1.41 -15.97
C LEU A 118 10.16 -0.44 -17.05
N PRO A 119 9.99 0.88 -16.84
CA PRO A 119 10.70 1.87 -17.64
C PRO A 119 12.22 1.70 -17.52
N GLU A 120 12.95 2.11 -18.56
CA GLU A 120 14.41 2.01 -18.61
C GLU A 120 15.06 2.60 -17.34
N GLY A 121 16.13 1.93 -16.86
CA GLY A 121 16.91 2.32 -15.70
C GLY A 121 16.93 1.27 -14.60
N THR A 122 17.61 1.61 -13.51
CA THR A 122 17.74 0.75 -12.33
C THR A 122 16.80 1.24 -11.22
N TRP A 123 15.91 0.37 -10.78
CA TRP A 123 14.88 0.65 -9.80
C TRP A 123 15.24 0.05 -8.45
N GLU A 124 15.33 0.87 -7.43
CA GLU A 124 15.49 0.46 -6.03
C GLU A 124 14.13 0.11 -5.43
N VAL A 125 14.00 -1.08 -4.86
CA VAL A 125 12.79 -1.51 -4.17
C VAL A 125 12.71 -0.83 -2.81
N LEU A 126 11.62 -0.08 -2.56
CA LEU A 126 11.36 0.54 -1.27
C LEU A 126 10.56 -0.36 -0.35
N ILE A 127 9.57 -1.06 -0.90
CA ILE A 127 8.73 -2.01 -0.16
C ILE A 127 8.02 -2.95 -1.13
N THR A 128 7.83 -4.19 -0.69
CA THR A 128 6.96 -5.18 -1.33
C THR A 128 5.81 -5.55 -0.39
N HIS A 129 5.10 -6.65 -0.66
CA HIS A 129 4.12 -7.25 0.25
C HIS A 129 4.74 -7.74 1.58
N SER A 130 6.04 -7.88 1.64
CA SER A 130 6.78 -8.22 2.87
C SER A 130 7.69 -7.08 3.28
N LEU A 131 7.88 -6.88 4.59
CA LEU A 131 8.77 -5.85 5.17
C LEU A 131 10.27 -6.09 4.90
N LYS A 132 10.62 -6.88 3.91
CA LYS A 132 12.03 -7.03 3.54
C LYS A 132 12.55 -5.67 3.08
N ASN A 133 13.36 -5.03 3.93
CA ASN A 133 14.27 -3.96 3.54
C ASN A 133 15.28 -4.56 2.55
N SER A 134 14.86 -4.72 1.32
CA SER A 134 15.76 -5.18 0.28
C SER A 134 16.41 -3.95 -0.33
N SER A 135 17.72 -3.83 -0.19
CA SER A 135 18.54 -3.00 -1.07
C SER A 135 18.54 -3.59 -2.49
N GLU A 136 17.47 -4.25 -2.86
CA GLU A 136 17.32 -4.94 -4.14
C GLU A 136 17.10 -3.90 -5.23
N THR A 137 17.85 -4.05 -6.30
CA THR A 137 17.66 -3.25 -7.51
C THR A 137 17.19 -4.14 -8.65
N ILE A 138 16.23 -3.63 -9.43
CA ILE A 138 15.57 -4.36 -10.50
C ILE A 138 15.68 -3.57 -11.80
N GLN A 139 15.79 -4.28 -12.90
CA GLN A 139 15.78 -3.74 -14.27
C GLN A 139 14.83 -4.56 -15.14
N ASN A 140 14.37 -3.99 -16.22
CA ASN A 140 13.56 -4.59 -17.28
C ASN A 140 12.17 -5.04 -16.85
N SER A 141 12.04 -6.05 -15.99
CA SER A 141 10.73 -6.57 -15.56
C SER A 141 10.73 -7.05 -14.11
N TYR A 142 9.55 -7.19 -13.56
CA TYR A 142 9.33 -7.74 -12.22
C TYR A 142 8.02 -8.54 -12.17
N LEU A 143 8.04 -9.67 -11.49
CA LEU A 143 6.83 -10.47 -11.25
C LEU A 143 6.13 -9.98 -9.96
N VAL A 144 4.98 -9.33 -10.13
CA VAL A 144 4.12 -8.93 -9.00
C VAL A 144 3.21 -10.10 -8.67
N GLU A 145 3.47 -10.75 -7.56
CA GLU A 145 2.68 -11.88 -7.10
C GLU A 145 1.21 -11.51 -6.88
N LYS A 146 0.34 -12.51 -6.93
CA LYS A 146 -1.07 -12.35 -6.55
C LYS A 146 -1.22 -11.79 -5.14
N SER A 147 -2.25 -10.95 -4.93
CA SER A 147 -2.55 -10.29 -3.65
C SER A 147 -1.35 -9.55 -3.07
N SER A 148 -0.56 -8.90 -3.91
CA SER A 148 0.65 -8.20 -3.51
C SER A 148 0.81 -6.84 -4.18
N GLY A 149 1.88 -6.13 -3.82
CA GLY A 149 2.26 -4.88 -4.46
C GLY A 149 3.73 -4.57 -4.26
N ILE A 150 4.22 -3.63 -5.06
CA ILE A 150 5.59 -3.15 -4.99
C ILE A 150 5.63 -1.64 -5.19
N LEU A 151 6.47 -0.98 -4.44
CA LEU A 151 6.86 0.42 -4.62
C LEU A 151 8.37 0.48 -4.83
N MET A 152 8.75 1.12 -5.91
CA MET A 152 10.14 1.31 -6.32
C MET A 152 10.43 2.78 -6.59
N ARG A 153 11.70 3.14 -6.57
CA ARG A 153 12.19 4.44 -7.05
C ARG A 153 13.44 4.26 -7.90
N ARG A 154 13.68 5.22 -8.79
CA ARG A 154 14.98 5.35 -9.50
C ARG A 154 15.47 6.78 -9.40
N LEU A 155 16.79 6.96 -9.44
CA LEU A 155 17.38 8.29 -9.58
C LEU A 155 17.03 8.84 -10.97
N ARG A 156 16.56 10.08 -11.01
CA ARG A 156 16.23 10.77 -12.26
C ARG A 156 17.51 11.11 -12.99
N ASP A 157 17.49 10.92 -14.29
CA ASP A 157 18.50 11.51 -15.17
C ASP A 157 18.18 13.00 -15.34
N THR A 158 19.01 13.85 -14.73
CA THR A 158 18.87 15.30 -14.80
C THR A 158 19.74 15.91 -15.91
N SER A 159 20.25 15.07 -16.80
CA SER A 159 21.23 15.47 -17.86
C SER A 159 20.57 16.09 -19.10
N ASN A 160 19.38 16.70 -18.98
CA ASN A 160 18.75 17.46 -20.07
C ASN A 160 18.40 18.87 -19.64
#